data_c7922b8125acc69a4892bf7d4f0b0d27
#
_entry.id   c7922b8125acc69a4892bf7d4f0b0d27
#
_cell.length_a   1.000
_cell.length_b   1.000
_cell.length_c   1.000
_cell.angle_alpha   90.00
_cell.angle_beta   90.00
_cell.angle_gamma   90.00
#
_symmetry.space_group_name_H-M   'P 1'
#
loop_
_entity.id
_entity.type
_entity.pdbx_description
1 polymer ?
#
loop_
_entity_poly.entity_id
_entity_poly.type
_entity_poly.pdbx_seq_one_letter_code
_entity_poly.pdbx_strand_id
1 'polypeptide(L)'
;AMPRQGHLDRVKRIHGYLSKMRHGIIKVRTAAPDYSSIPVKMYDWEYTCYRDAHEEIPFDAPEPKGNSVTTTSFFDANLYHDLISGKAVSGILHMFNQTPIDWYSKLQTTAESATFGSEYISGRTCVEQIIDLRLTLRYLGVPINGPSMMFGDNESVINSAAIPHSKMHKRHVALSYHRVRWAVAASIVKIYFIAGKKNPADILSKHWDFPSVYNTIKPLLFSNVKSDAASQEESSNVDEVKPIDKSVSDEGTDTPVKSTDQS
;
A
#
# COMPACT_ATOMS: atom_id res chain seq x y z
N ALA A 1 2.16 33.00 10.28
CA ALA A 1 3.20 31.98 10.35
C ALA A 1 4.56 32.65 10.52
N MET A 2 5.35 32.25 11.51
CA MET A 2 6.70 32.78 11.72
C MET A 2 7.71 31.77 11.14
N PRO A 3 8.41 32.09 10.05
CA PRO A 3 9.42 31.20 9.49
C PRO A 3 10.61 31.07 10.46
N ARG A 4 11.10 29.86 10.63
CA ARG A 4 12.26 29.54 11.48
C ARG A 4 13.39 28.96 10.60
N GLN A 5 14.62 28.97 11.12
CA GLN A 5 15.78 28.41 10.41
C GLN A 5 15.54 26.96 9.95
N GLY A 6 14.90 26.12 10.78
CA GLY A 6 14.57 24.75 10.40
C GLY A 6 13.59 24.63 9.21
N HIS A 7 12.74 25.62 8.96
CA HIS A 7 11.90 25.63 7.75
C HIS A 7 12.75 25.92 6.52
N LEU A 8 13.72 26.85 6.60
CA LEU A 8 14.64 27.14 5.53
C LEU A 8 15.53 25.93 5.20
N ASP A 9 16.00 25.22 6.20
CA ASP A 9 16.81 24.00 6.01
C ASP A 9 16.02 22.90 5.31
N ARG A 10 14.72 22.75 5.61
CA ARG A 10 13.82 21.82 4.89
C ARG A 10 13.65 22.22 3.43
N VAL A 11 13.45 23.51 3.15
CA VAL A 11 13.35 24.04 1.78
C VAL A 11 14.65 23.77 1.02
N LYS A 12 15.82 24.02 1.61
CA LYS A 12 17.13 23.70 1.01
C LYS A 12 17.28 22.22 0.69
N ARG A 13 16.79 21.32 1.57
CA ARG A 13 16.79 19.87 1.31
C ARG A 13 15.91 19.49 0.11
N ILE A 14 14.71 20.09 -0.02
CA ILE A 14 13.83 19.88 -1.17
C ILE A 14 14.54 20.30 -2.45
N HIS A 15 15.13 21.52 -2.48
CA HIS A 15 15.88 22.00 -3.65
C HIS A 15 17.08 21.12 -3.98
N GLY A 16 17.83 20.68 -2.97
CA GLY A 16 18.94 19.74 -3.15
C GLY A 16 18.50 18.41 -3.76
N TYR A 17 17.35 17.88 -3.31
CA TYR A 17 16.75 16.67 -3.89
C TYR A 17 16.35 16.88 -5.35
N LEU A 18 15.60 17.94 -5.66
CA LEU A 18 15.17 18.26 -7.02
C LEU A 18 16.37 18.47 -7.96
N SER A 19 17.42 19.17 -7.52
CA SER A 19 18.64 19.35 -8.28
C SER A 19 19.35 18.02 -8.58
N LYS A 20 19.39 17.11 -7.61
CA LYS A 20 20.01 15.78 -7.75
C LYS A 20 19.18 14.87 -8.66
N MET A 21 17.84 14.97 -8.58
CA MET A 21 16.88 14.11 -9.30
C MET A 21 16.27 14.81 -10.53
N ARG A 22 16.95 15.85 -11.08
CA ARG A 22 16.43 16.65 -12.20
C ARG A 22 16.10 15.86 -13.47
N HIS A 23 16.61 14.64 -13.61
CA HIS A 23 16.36 13.74 -14.74
C HIS A 23 15.38 12.59 -14.37
N GLY A 24 14.80 12.64 -13.17
CA GLY A 24 13.77 11.68 -12.76
C GLY A 24 12.52 11.87 -13.61
N ILE A 25 11.96 10.76 -14.11
CA ILE A 25 10.71 10.73 -14.88
C ILE A 25 9.75 9.74 -14.27
N ILE A 26 8.47 10.03 -14.35
CA ILE A 26 7.41 9.09 -14.02
C ILE A 26 7.19 8.20 -15.24
N LYS A 27 7.34 6.88 -15.09
CA LYS A 27 7.06 5.91 -16.14
C LYS A 27 5.61 5.48 -16.07
N VAL A 28 4.85 5.79 -17.12
CA VAL A 28 3.48 5.31 -17.26
C VAL A 28 3.51 3.84 -17.70
N ARG A 29 2.98 2.95 -16.84
CA ARG A 29 2.88 1.52 -17.08
C ARG A 29 1.42 1.16 -17.29
N THR A 30 1.08 0.76 -18.51
CA THR A 30 -0.30 0.44 -18.91
C THR A 30 -0.69 -1.01 -18.65
N ALA A 31 0.27 -1.89 -18.39
CA ALA A 31 0.01 -3.29 -18.10
C ALA A 31 -0.81 -3.42 -16.80
N ALA A 32 -1.82 -4.29 -16.81
CA ALA A 32 -2.58 -4.61 -15.61
C ALA A 32 -1.66 -5.25 -14.55
N PRO A 33 -1.89 -4.95 -13.25
CA PRO A 33 -1.16 -5.63 -12.19
C PRO A 33 -1.57 -7.10 -12.12
N ASP A 34 -0.62 -7.96 -11.77
CA ASP A 34 -0.89 -9.38 -11.52
C ASP A 34 -1.29 -9.61 -10.07
N TYR A 35 -2.54 -9.99 -9.86
CA TYR A 35 -3.11 -10.36 -8.56
C TYR A 35 -3.47 -11.84 -8.45
N SER A 36 -2.97 -12.70 -9.34
CA SER A 36 -3.25 -14.13 -9.37
C SER A 36 -2.87 -14.85 -8.07
N SER A 37 -1.84 -14.36 -7.37
CA SER A 37 -1.39 -14.89 -6.09
C SER A 37 -2.27 -14.47 -4.90
N ILE A 38 -3.20 -13.52 -5.07
CA ILE A 38 -4.07 -13.06 -3.99
C ILE A 38 -5.29 -13.96 -3.93
N PRO A 39 -5.55 -14.62 -2.77
CA PRO A 39 -6.72 -15.49 -2.64
C PRO A 39 -8.00 -14.66 -2.74
N VAL A 40 -8.86 -15.02 -3.70
CA VAL A 40 -10.17 -14.38 -3.83
C VAL A 40 -11.07 -14.91 -2.74
N LYS A 41 -11.36 -14.09 -1.73
CA LYS A 41 -12.35 -14.37 -0.69
C LYS A 41 -13.65 -13.70 -1.10
N MET A 42 -14.69 -14.48 -1.30
CA MET A 42 -16.05 -13.96 -1.50
C MET A 42 -16.82 -14.15 -0.19
N TYR A 43 -17.47 -13.10 0.25
CA TYR A 43 -18.29 -13.09 1.46
C TYR A 43 -19.72 -12.75 1.12
N ASP A 44 -20.65 -13.44 1.77
CA ASP A 44 -22.07 -13.16 1.65
C ASP A 44 -22.48 -12.04 2.63
N TRP A 45 -23.04 -10.96 2.10
CA TRP A 45 -23.53 -9.80 2.84
C TRP A 45 -25.05 -9.79 2.99
N GLU A 46 -25.77 -10.80 2.48
CA GLU A 46 -27.24 -10.88 2.45
C GLU A 46 -27.88 -10.68 3.82
N TYR A 47 -27.27 -11.28 4.87
CA TYR A 47 -27.81 -11.20 6.24
C TYR A 47 -27.18 -10.07 7.06
N THR A 48 -26.78 -8.98 6.43
CA THR A 48 -26.21 -7.81 7.11
C THR A 48 -27.01 -6.56 6.82
N CYS A 49 -26.70 -5.47 7.53
CA CYS A 49 -27.26 -4.14 7.23
C CYS A 49 -26.78 -3.55 5.90
N TYR A 50 -25.90 -4.23 5.18
CA TYR A 50 -25.31 -3.79 3.91
C TYR A 50 -25.83 -4.58 2.70
N ARG A 51 -26.84 -5.42 2.84
CA ARG A 51 -27.36 -6.28 1.76
C ARG A 51 -27.75 -5.52 0.49
N ASP A 52 -28.24 -4.29 0.64
CA ASP A 52 -28.66 -3.43 -0.47
C ASP A 52 -27.56 -2.47 -0.94
N ALA A 53 -26.32 -2.64 -0.40
CA ALA A 53 -25.19 -1.78 -0.80
C ALA A 53 -24.80 -2.03 -2.26
N HIS A 54 -24.74 -0.98 -3.04
CA HIS A 54 -24.31 -1.01 -4.44
C HIS A 54 -23.56 0.27 -4.79
N GLU A 55 -22.78 0.22 -5.87
CA GLU A 55 -22.14 1.41 -6.42
C GLU A 55 -23.16 2.21 -7.24
N GLU A 56 -23.37 3.48 -6.87
CA GLU A 56 -24.20 4.39 -7.64
C GLU A 56 -23.43 4.85 -8.89
N ILE A 57 -23.94 4.49 -10.07
CA ILE A 57 -23.39 4.93 -11.34
C ILE A 57 -24.26 6.04 -11.86
N PRO A 58 -23.72 7.25 -12.17
CA PRO A 58 -24.50 8.34 -12.75
C PRO A 58 -25.17 7.90 -14.05
N PHE A 59 -26.45 8.22 -14.19
CA PHE A 59 -27.24 7.83 -15.36
C PHE A 59 -26.79 8.54 -16.65
N ASP A 60 -26.12 9.68 -16.52
CA ASP A 60 -25.57 10.52 -17.59
C ASP A 60 -24.07 10.26 -17.86
N ALA A 61 -23.50 9.24 -17.22
CA ALA A 61 -22.11 8.85 -17.49
C ALA A 61 -21.98 8.39 -18.97
N PRO A 62 -20.94 8.84 -19.67
CA PRO A 62 -20.74 8.44 -21.07
C PRO A 62 -20.44 6.94 -21.19
N GLU A 63 -20.76 6.36 -22.33
CA GLU A 63 -20.40 4.98 -22.66
C GLU A 63 -18.87 4.78 -22.56
N PRO A 64 -18.40 3.78 -21.79
CA PRO A 64 -16.98 3.52 -21.63
C PRO A 64 -16.33 3.11 -22.96
N LYS A 65 -15.16 3.69 -23.27
CA LYS A 65 -14.40 3.41 -24.49
C LYS A 65 -12.93 3.12 -24.18
N GLY A 66 -12.33 2.24 -24.98
CA GLY A 66 -10.90 1.91 -24.87
C GLY A 66 -10.64 0.72 -23.95
N ASN A 67 -9.40 0.63 -23.46
CA ASN A 67 -8.98 -0.46 -22.59
C ASN A 67 -9.38 -0.18 -21.14
N SER A 68 -9.83 -1.23 -20.45
CA SER A 68 -10.16 -1.12 -19.03
C SER A 68 -8.92 -0.89 -18.17
N VAL A 69 -9.10 -0.13 -17.09
CA VAL A 69 -8.07 0.11 -16.08
C VAL A 69 -8.40 -0.64 -14.79
N THR A 70 -7.36 -1.18 -14.16
CA THR A 70 -7.43 -1.72 -12.79
C THR A 70 -6.99 -0.63 -11.82
N THR A 71 -7.85 -0.29 -10.86
CA THR A 71 -7.54 0.69 -9.83
C THR A 71 -7.03 -0.01 -8.58
N THR A 72 -5.91 0.47 -8.06
CA THR A 72 -5.27 -0.07 -6.85
C THR A 72 -4.97 1.06 -5.90
N SER A 73 -5.20 0.83 -4.60
CA SER A 73 -4.94 1.82 -3.57
C SER A 73 -4.27 1.18 -2.38
N PHE A 74 -3.30 1.88 -1.81
CA PHE A 74 -2.60 1.50 -0.59
C PHE A 74 -2.89 2.54 0.47
N PHE A 75 -3.11 2.12 1.71
CA PHE A 75 -3.29 3.03 2.83
C PHE A 75 -2.48 2.60 4.05
N ASP A 76 -2.10 3.56 4.85
CA ASP A 76 -1.37 3.41 6.11
C ASP A 76 -1.71 4.56 7.06
N ALA A 77 -1.52 4.36 8.36
CA ALA A 77 -1.64 5.41 9.35
C ALA A 77 -0.53 5.35 10.39
N ASN A 78 0.19 6.46 10.56
CA ASN A 78 1.19 6.59 11.62
C ASN A 78 0.57 7.21 12.88
N LEU A 79 0.23 6.36 13.86
CA LEU A 79 -0.33 6.80 15.15
C LEU A 79 0.67 7.68 15.91
N TYR A 80 0.15 8.75 16.57
CA TYR A 80 0.96 9.71 17.32
C TYR A 80 2.09 10.37 16.52
N HIS A 81 1.90 10.55 15.23
CA HIS A 81 2.86 11.27 14.40
C HIS A 81 3.14 12.69 14.90
N ASP A 82 2.10 13.40 15.27
CA ASP A 82 2.21 14.68 15.99
C ASP A 82 2.11 14.44 17.50
N LEU A 83 3.24 14.50 18.17
CA LEU A 83 3.33 14.28 19.62
C LEU A 83 2.63 15.33 20.45
N ILE A 84 2.35 16.52 19.90
CA ILE A 84 1.67 17.60 20.62
C ILE A 84 0.16 17.37 20.63
N SER A 85 -0.43 17.09 19.47
CA SER A 85 -1.88 16.87 19.35
C SER A 85 -2.30 15.41 19.48
N GLY A 86 -1.35 14.46 19.48
CA GLY A 86 -1.63 13.03 19.50
C GLY A 86 -2.22 12.49 18.19
N LYS A 87 -2.25 13.31 17.15
CA LYS A 87 -2.88 12.95 15.88
C LYS A 87 -2.00 12.08 14.99
N ALA A 88 -2.64 11.15 14.30
CA ALA A 88 -2.01 10.32 13.29
C ALA A 88 -1.90 11.03 11.94
N VAL A 89 -0.98 10.58 11.09
CA VAL A 89 -0.93 10.93 9.65
C VAL A 89 -1.47 9.76 8.86
N SER A 90 -2.41 10.03 7.95
CA SER A 90 -2.83 9.08 6.92
C SER A 90 -1.96 9.22 5.69
N GLY A 91 -1.41 8.10 5.21
CA GLY A 91 -0.73 7.96 3.93
C GLY A 91 -1.57 7.13 2.97
N ILE A 92 -1.81 7.61 1.76
CA ILE A 92 -2.58 6.89 0.74
C ILE A 92 -1.89 7.07 -0.61
N LEU A 93 -1.83 5.99 -1.39
CA LEU A 93 -1.31 6.00 -2.75
C LEU A 93 -2.32 5.32 -3.68
N HIS A 94 -2.72 6.01 -4.74
CA HIS A 94 -3.59 5.48 -5.79
C HIS A 94 -2.82 5.18 -7.06
N MET A 95 -3.16 4.07 -7.69
CA MET A 95 -2.54 3.62 -8.93
C MET A 95 -3.60 3.25 -9.96
N PHE A 96 -3.33 3.57 -11.24
CA PHE A 96 -3.99 2.98 -12.40
C PHE A 96 -3.06 1.95 -13.02
N ASN A 97 -3.51 0.72 -13.10
CA ASN A 97 -2.66 -0.40 -13.46
C ASN A 97 -1.41 -0.42 -12.56
N GLN A 98 -0.22 -0.17 -13.11
CA GLN A 98 1.03 -0.12 -12.36
C GLN A 98 1.60 1.31 -12.25
N THR A 99 0.80 2.33 -12.57
CA THR A 99 1.23 3.73 -12.54
C THR A 99 0.65 4.46 -11.34
N PRO A 100 1.46 5.05 -10.45
CA PRO A 100 0.97 5.94 -9.41
C PRO A 100 0.40 7.21 -10.05
N ILE A 101 -0.82 7.59 -9.63
CA ILE A 101 -1.55 8.72 -10.20
C ILE A 101 -1.89 9.80 -9.20
N ASP A 102 -2.10 9.40 -7.94
CA ASP A 102 -2.43 10.32 -6.86
C ASP A 102 -1.88 9.80 -5.54
N TRP A 103 -1.54 10.73 -4.64
CA TRP A 103 -1.05 10.42 -3.30
C TRP A 103 -1.56 11.43 -2.28
N TYR A 104 -1.71 10.94 -1.06
CA TYR A 104 -2.23 11.73 0.04
C TYR A 104 -1.39 11.50 1.29
N SER A 105 -0.98 12.59 1.95
CA SER A 105 -0.26 12.57 3.21
C SER A 105 -0.79 13.72 4.06
N LYS A 106 -1.65 13.43 5.04
CA LYS A 106 -2.29 14.47 5.85
C LYS A 106 -2.51 14.02 7.27
N LEU A 107 -2.34 14.97 8.20
CA LEU A 107 -2.68 14.81 9.60
C LEU A 107 -4.19 14.57 9.75
N GLN A 108 -4.56 13.55 10.52
CA GLN A 108 -5.97 13.25 10.82
C GLN A 108 -6.60 14.36 11.65
N THR A 109 -7.90 14.56 11.49
CA THR A 109 -8.63 15.60 12.24
C THR A 109 -8.83 15.23 13.70
N THR A 110 -8.91 13.93 14.00
CA THR A 110 -9.12 13.37 15.35
C THR A 110 -7.85 12.68 15.84
N ALA A 111 -7.67 12.63 17.15
CA ALA A 111 -6.64 11.82 17.79
C ALA A 111 -7.24 10.47 18.19
N GLU A 112 -6.54 9.39 17.87
CA GLU A 112 -6.94 8.03 18.18
C GLU A 112 -6.06 7.43 19.27
N SER A 113 -6.66 6.61 20.14
CA SER A 113 -5.94 5.96 21.23
C SER A 113 -5.22 4.67 20.85
N ALA A 114 -5.43 4.18 19.62
CA ALA A 114 -4.82 2.94 19.14
C ALA A 114 -4.73 2.92 17.60
N THR A 115 -3.77 2.16 17.09
CA THR A 115 -3.50 1.97 15.65
C THR A 115 -4.74 1.51 14.87
N PHE A 116 -5.57 0.63 15.46
CA PHE A 116 -6.81 0.19 14.83
C PHE A 116 -7.73 1.36 14.42
N GLY A 117 -7.88 2.38 15.29
CA GLY A 117 -8.73 3.55 14.99
C GLY A 117 -8.14 4.42 13.89
N SER A 118 -6.86 4.77 13.99
CA SER A 118 -6.17 5.59 12.99
C SER A 118 -6.12 4.90 11.61
N GLU A 119 -5.92 3.58 11.58
CA GLU A 119 -5.96 2.79 10.35
C GLU A 119 -7.36 2.77 9.72
N TYR A 120 -8.43 2.63 10.52
CA TYR A 120 -9.79 2.74 10.00
C TYR A 120 -10.12 4.11 9.42
N ILE A 121 -9.62 5.19 10.03
CA ILE A 121 -9.79 6.56 9.51
C ILE A 121 -9.06 6.71 8.18
N SER A 122 -7.83 6.18 8.07
CA SER A 122 -7.07 6.16 6.82
C SER A 122 -7.79 5.33 5.75
N GLY A 123 -8.26 4.13 6.10
CA GLY A 123 -9.02 3.27 5.22
C GLY A 123 -10.32 3.91 4.73
N ARG A 124 -11.06 4.61 5.60
CA ARG A 124 -12.24 5.38 5.20
C ARG A 124 -11.87 6.49 4.22
N THR A 125 -10.83 7.26 4.50
CA THR A 125 -10.37 8.34 3.61
C THR A 125 -9.98 7.77 2.24
N CYS A 126 -9.30 6.63 2.23
CA CYS A 126 -8.95 5.91 1.01
C CYS A 126 -10.22 5.50 0.21
N VAL A 127 -11.24 4.96 0.88
CA VAL A 127 -12.52 4.59 0.24
C VAL A 127 -13.20 5.80 -0.39
N GLU A 128 -13.27 6.95 0.31
CA GLU A 128 -13.85 8.17 -0.23
C GLU A 128 -13.12 8.62 -1.51
N GLN A 129 -11.79 8.62 -1.49
CA GLN A 129 -10.98 8.97 -2.65
C GLN A 129 -11.14 7.96 -3.80
N ILE A 130 -11.27 6.66 -3.50
CA ILE A 130 -11.55 5.63 -4.52
C ILE A 130 -12.90 5.90 -5.19
N ILE A 131 -13.94 6.25 -4.43
CA ILE A 131 -15.26 6.56 -4.98
C ILE A 131 -15.19 7.75 -5.92
N ASP A 132 -14.55 8.84 -5.51
CA ASP A 132 -14.36 10.04 -6.32
C ASP A 132 -13.55 9.73 -7.59
N LEU A 133 -12.51 8.92 -7.47
CA LEU A 133 -11.66 8.50 -8.58
C LEU A 133 -12.44 7.64 -9.59
N ARG A 134 -13.23 6.67 -9.12
CA ARG A 134 -14.07 5.83 -9.96
C ARG A 134 -15.14 6.66 -10.66
N LEU A 135 -15.75 7.61 -9.96
CA LEU A 135 -16.73 8.52 -10.55
C LEU A 135 -16.10 9.39 -11.64
N THR A 136 -14.93 9.94 -11.39
CA THR A 136 -14.15 10.73 -12.36
C THR A 136 -13.83 9.90 -13.61
N LEU A 137 -13.37 8.66 -13.46
CA LEU A 137 -13.10 7.76 -14.58
C LEU A 137 -14.35 7.48 -15.40
N ARG A 138 -15.51 7.27 -14.76
CA ARG A 138 -16.78 7.07 -15.46
C ARG A 138 -17.18 8.29 -16.28
N TYR A 139 -17.05 9.50 -15.74
CA TYR A 139 -17.31 10.73 -16.48
C TYR A 139 -16.33 10.97 -17.63
N LEU A 140 -15.11 10.44 -17.53
CA LEU A 140 -14.14 10.44 -18.63
C LEU A 140 -14.38 9.31 -19.65
N GLY A 141 -15.38 8.45 -19.43
CA GLY A 141 -15.66 7.31 -20.29
C GLY A 141 -14.58 6.21 -20.25
N VAL A 142 -13.85 6.10 -19.13
CA VAL A 142 -12.82 5.07 -18.97
C VAL A 142 -13.44 3.81 -18.36
N PRO A 143 -13.31 2.63 -19.01
CA PRO A 143 -13.79 1.38 -18.47
C PRO A 143 -12.99 0.99 -17.21
N ILE A 144 -13.66 0.62 -16.11
CA ILE A 144 -13.04 0.19 -14.87
C ILE A 144 -13.17 -1.33 -14.74
N ASN A 145 -12.05 -2.01 -14.51
CA ASN A 145 -12.01 -3.46 -14.36
C ASN A 145 -12.39 -3.89 -12.93
N GLY A 146 -13.68 -4.16 -12.70
CA GLY A 146 -14.19 -4.68 -11.44
C GLY A 146 -14.02 -3.73 -10.22
N PRO A 147 -14.01 -4.28 -9.01
CA PRO A 147 -13.74 -3.54 -7.78
C PRO A 147 -12.31 -3.01 -7.73
N SER A 148 -12.12 -1.85 -7.09
CA SER A 148 -10.79 -1.32 -6.79
C SER A 148 -10.09 -2.21 -5.75
N MET A 149 -8.83 -2.54 -5.99
CA MET A 149 -8.03 -3.30 -5.04
C MET A 149 -7.48 -2.35 -3.96
N MET A 150 -7.73 -2.65 -2.69
CA MET A 150 -7.34 -1.81 -1.55
C MET A 150 -6.47 -2.59 -0.59
N PHE A 151 -5.28 -2.08 -0.26
CA PHE A 151 -4.30 -2.77 0.57
C PHE A 151 -3.94 -1.96 1.82
N GLY A 152 -3.93 -2.62 2.97
CA GLY A 152 -3.47 -2.06 4.25
C GLY A 152 -2.69 -3.09 5.05
N ASP A 153 -1.88 -2.66 6.00
CA ASP A 153 -0.99 -3.53 6.78
C ASP A 153 -1.50 -3.86 8.19
N ASN A 154 -2.71 -3.45 8.54
CA ASN A 154 -3.35 -3.83 9.79
C ASN A 154 -4.37 -4.95 9.57
N GLU A 155 -3.96 -6.18 9.86
CA GLU A 155 -4.79 -7.38 9.64
C GLU A 155 -6.13 -7.31 10.40
N SER A 156 -6.16 -6.72 11.60
CA SER A 156 -7.40 -6.57 12.37
C SER A 156 -8.39 -5.64 11.68
N VAL A 157 -7.92 -4.55 11.06
CA VAL A 157 -8.75 -3.65 10.25
C VAL A 157 -9.26 -4.35 9.02
N ILE A 158 -8.38 -5.06 8.28
CA ILE A 158 -8.74 -5.78 7.06
C ILE A 158 -9.81 -6.85 7.34
N ASN A 159 -9.60 -7.70 8.34
CA ASN A 159 -10.56 -8.73 8.72
C ASN A 159 -11.88 -8.13 9.21
N SER A 160 -11.82 -7.07 10.02
CA SER A 160 -13.02 -6.36 10.49
C SER A 160 -13.81 -5.72 9.35
N ALA A 161 -13.15 -5.23 8.31
CA ALA A 161 -13.78 -4.63 7.14
C ALA A 161 -14.34 -5.68 6.16
N ALA A 162 -13.63 -6.78 5.94
CA ALA A 162 -13.98 -7.79 4.93
C ALA A 162 -15.03 -8.80 5.42
N ILE A 163 -15.00 -9.21 6.70
CA ILE A 163 -15.86 -10.29 7.20
C ILE A 163 -17.26 -9.77 7.58
N PRO A 164 -18.36 -10.26 6.98
CA PRO A 164 -19.72 -9.74 7.19
C PRO A 164 -20.19 -9.71 8.63
N HIS A 165 -19.86 -10.74 9.42
CA HIS A 165 -20.30 -10.88 10.82
C HIS A 165 -19.29 -10.33 11.83
N SER A 166 -18.26 -9.59 11.37
CA SER A 166 -17.31 -8.94 12.26
C SER A 166 -18.00 -7.91 13.15
N LYS A 167 -17.65 -7.92 14.44
CA LYS A 167 -18.20 -6.98 15.41
C LYS A 167 -17.38 -5.69 15.45
N MET A 168 -18.06 -4.58 15.64
CA MET A 168 -17.41 -3.30 15.88
C MET A 168 -16.85 -3.25 17.31
N HIS A 169 -15.53 -3.16 17.43
CA HIS A 169 -14.86 -3.17 18.73
C HIS A 169 -14.78 -1.78 19.40
N LYS A 170 -14.84 -0.69 18.62
CA LYS A 170 -14.69 0.69 19.10
C LYS A 170 -15.79 1.59 18.54
N ARG A 171 -16.66 2.08 19.41
CA ARG A 171 -17.84 2.90 19.02
C ARG A 171 -17.46 4.23 18.36
N HIS A 172 -16.35 4.84 18.77
CA HIS A 172 -15.94 6.14 18.24
C HIS A 172 -15.47 6.09 16.77
N VAL A 173 -15.10 4.92 16.24
CA VAL A 173 -14.77 4.75 14.82
C VAL A 173 -15.96 4.24 13.99
N ALA A 174 -17.19 4.27 14.53
CA ALA A 174 -18.37 3.68 13.89
C ALA A 174 -18.58 4.16 12.44
N LEU A 175 -18.47 5.47 12.20
CA LEU A 175 -18.64 6.02 10.85
C LEU A 175 -17.61 5.46 9.87
N SER A 176 -16.34 5.38 10.27
CA SER A 176 -15.28 4.81 9.44
C SER A 176 -15.49 3.32 9.20
N TYR A 177 -15.87 2.59 10.27
CA TYR A 177 -16.19 1.18 10.20
C TYR A 177 -17.32 0.88 9.20
N HIS A 178 -18.45 1.57 9.33
CA HIS A 178 -19.60 1.34 8.46
C HIS A 178 -19.31 1.77 7.01
N ARG A 179 -18.58 2.86 6.80
CA ARG A 179 -18.29 3.35 5.44
C ARG A 179 -17.39 2.39 4.66
N VAL A 180 -16.33 1.87 5.29
CA VAL A 180 -15.45 0.90 4.62
C VAL A 180 -16.20 -0.39 4.30
N ARG A 181 -16.97 -0.91 5.25
CA ARG A 181 -17.76 -2.14 5.07
C ARG A 181 -18.82 -1.99 4.00
N TRP A 182 -19.52 -0.84 3.95
CA TRP A 182 -20.46 -0.53 2.89
C TRP A 182 -19.80 -0.60 1.52
N ALA A 183 -18.63 -0.01 1.34
CA ALA A 183 -17.91 -0.03 0.07
C ALA A 183 -17.42 -1.44 -0.33
N VAL A 184 -17.08 -2.29 0.66
CA VAL A 184 -16.73 -3.69 0.42
C VAL A 184 -17.98 -4.48 0.02
N ALA A 185 -19.11 -4.32 0.72
CA ALA A 185 -20.38 -4.99 0.41
C ALA A 185 -20.91 -4.57 -0.97
N ALA A 186 -20.80 -3.28 -1.31
CA ALA A 186 -21.18 -2.72 -2.62
C ALA A 186 -20.24 -3.16 -3.76
N SER A 187 -19.21 -3.94 -3.50
CA SER A 187 -18.19 -4.33 -4.47
C SER A 187 -17.48 -3.14 -5.16
N ILE A 188 -17.43 -1.98 -4.48
CA ILE A 188 -16.64 -0.83 -4.93
C ILE A 188 -15.15 -1.11 -4.70
N VAL A 189 -14.83 -1.72 -3.53
CA VAL A 189 -13.47 -2.11 -3.16
C VAL A 189 -13.41 -3.58 -2.75
N LYS A 190 -12.24 -4.20 -3.00
CA LYS A 190 -11.82 -5.45 -2.35
C LYS A 190 -10.63 -5.14 -1.48
N ILE A 191 -10.73 -5.45 -0.19
CA ILE A 191 -9.71 -5.09 0.80
C ILE A 191 -8.84 -6.30 1.15
N TYR A 192 -7.50 -6.11 1.17
CA TYR A 192 -6.52 -7.15 1.41
C TYR A 192 -5.40 -6.67 2.34
N PHE A 193 -4.83 -7.63 3.04
CA PHE A 193 -3.63 -7.40 3.85
C PHE A 193 -2.38 -7.37 2.98
N ILE A 194 -1.48 -6.43 3.29
CA ILE A 194 -0.12 -6.38 2.76
C ILE A 194 0.86 -6.21 3.92
N ALA A 195 2.01 -6.90 3.87
CA ALA A 195 3.02 -6.71 4.92
C ALA A 195 3.55 -5.27 4.90
N GLY A 196 3.69 -4.63 6.07
CA GLY A 196 4.06 -3.21 6.20
C GLY A 196 5.32 -2.83 5.42
N LYS A 197 6.36 -3.68 5.40
CA LYS A 197 7.58 -3.47 4.59
C LYS A 197 7.33 -3.39 3.08
N LYS A 198 6.19 -3.87 2.60
CA LYS A 198 5.77 -3.86 1.19
C LYS A 198 4.69 -2.82 0.91
N ASN A 199 4.18 -2.13 1.94
CA ASN A 199 3.14 -1.12 1.79
C ASN A 199 3.77 0.21 1.33
N PRO A 200 3.56 0.65 0.07
CA PRO A 200 4.15 1.89 -0.41
C PRO A 200 3.54 3.15 0.24
N ALA A 201 2.35 3.04 0.86
CA ALA A 201 1.72 4.14 1.59
C ALA A 201 2.47 4.49 2.88
N ASP A 202 3.28 3.58 3.42
CA ASP A 202 4.14 3.79 4.59
C ASP A 202 5.10 4.99 4.42
N ILE A 203 5.54 5.25 3.18
CA ILE A 203 6.37 6.41 2.82
C ILE A 203 5.63 7.74 3.04
N LEU A 204 4.31 7.73 2.87
CA LEU A 204 3.46 8.91 2.94
C LEU A 204 2.97 9.21 4.36
N SER A 205 3.01 8.23 5.26
CA SER A 205 2.55 8.34 6.64
C SER A 205 3.68 8.62 7.63
N LYS A 206 4.91 8.16 7.34
CA LYS A 206 6.06 8.17 8.26
C LYS A 206 7.21 9.04 7.77
N HIS A 207 8.09 9.44 8.69
CA HIS A 207 9.35 10.10 8.35
C HIS A 207 10.41 9.03 8.07
N TRP A 208 10.97 9.08 6.87
CA TRP A 208 12.02 8.18 6.44
C TRP A 208 13.28 8.94 6.02
N ASP A 209 14.42 8.33 6.20
CA ASP A 209 15.64 8.76 5.54
C ASP A 209 15.64 8.29 4.07
N PHE A 210 16.32 9.04 3.21
CA PHE A 210 16.33 8.76 1.78
C PHE A 210 16.86 7.35 1.41
N PRO A 211 17.93 6.81 2.02
CA PRO A 211 18.40 5.46 1.74
C PRO A 211 17.34 4.38 2.00
N SER A 212 16.56 4.53 3.08
CA SER A 212 15.55 3.54 3.46
C SER A 212 14.37 3.49 2.49
N VAL A 213 13.97 4.64 1.92
CA VAL A 213 12.79 4.70 1.02
C VAL A 213 13.13 4.62 -0.44
N TYR A 214 14.37 4.90 -0.84
CA TYR A 214 14.74 5.03 -2.25
C TYR A 214 14.40 3.77 -3.06
N ASN A 215 14.68 2.58 -2.51
CA ASN A 215 14.39 1.32 -3.18
C ASN A 215 12.89 1.07 -3.38
N THR A 216 12.04 1.62 -2.51
CA THR A 216 10.58 1.54 -2.63
C THR A 216 10.02 2.60 -3.58
N ILE A 217 10.59 3.82 -3.56
CA ILE A 217 10.14 4.94 -4.41
C ILE A 217 10.61 4.76 -5.84
N LYS A 218 11.84 4.31 -6.06
CA LYS A 218 12.46 4.21 -7.39
C LYS A 218 11.57 3.43 -8.39
N PRO A 219 11.07 2.23 -8.09
CA PRO A 219 10.23 1.49 -9.02
C PRO A 219 8.86 2.12 -9.23
N LEU A 220 8.37 2.93 -8.28
CA LEU A 220 7.04 3.54 -8.35
C LEU A 220 7.04 4.87 -9.08
N LEU A 221 8.00 5.76 -8.77
CA LEU A 221 7.96 7.16 -9.18
C LEU A 221 9.08 7.57 -10.14
N PHE A 222 10.20 6.84 -10.19
CA PHE A 222 11.34 7.26 -11.01
C PHE A 222 11.84 6.13 -11.88
N SER A 223 11.86 6.37 -13.18
CA SER A 223 12.58 5.57 -14.15
C SER A 223 13.70 6.42 -14.74
N ASN A 224 14.95 6.11 -14.43
CA ASN A 224 16.06 6.66 -15.18
C ASN A 224 16.34 5.67 -16.33
N VAL A 225 16.10 6.08 -17.57
CA VAL A 225 16.19 5.24 -18.77
C VAL A 225 17.54 4.49 -18.84
N LYS A 226 18.61 5.09 -18.32
CA LYS A 226 19.94 4.46 -18.31
C LYS A 226 20.12 3.38 -17.25
N SER A 227 19.35 3.40 -16.14
CA SER A 227 19.44 2.39 -15.07
C SER A 227 18.55 1.17 -15.33
N ASP A 228 17.47 1.33 -16.11
CA ASP A 228 16.59 0.21 -16.46
C ASP A 228 17.27 -0.76 -17.46
N ALA A 229 18.16 -0.28 -18.33
CA ALA A 229 18.96 -1.12 -19.22
C ALA A 229 20.01 -1.94 -18.44
N ALA A 230 20.71 -1.32 -17.48
CA ALA A 230 21.69 -2.02 -16.63
C ALA A 230 21.05 -3.06 -15.71
N SER A 231 19.83 -2.81 -15.19
CA SER A 231 19.10 -3.77 -14.33
C SER A 231 18.56 -4.97 -15.11
N GLN A 232 18.33 -4.83 -16.40
CA GLN A 232 17.94 -5.95 -17.27
C GLN A 232 19.13 -6.84 -17.65
N GLU A 233 20.33 -6.27 -17.74
CA GLU A 233 21.56 -7.03 -17.98
C GLU A 233 22.02 -7.78 -16.73
N GLU A 234 21.84 -7.23 -15.52
CA GLU A 234 22.15 -7.93 -14.26
C GLU A 234 21.16 -9.06 -13.94
N SER A 235 19.89 -8.95 -14.32
CA SER A 235 18.90 -10.03 -14.12
C SER A 235 19.06 -11.18 -15.11
N SER A 236 19.70 -10.96 -16.27
CA SER A 236 19.98 -12.01 -17.24
C SER A 236 21.25 -12.82 -16.94
N ASN A 237 22.10 -12.35 -16.00
CA ASN A 237 23.35 -13.01 -15.61
C ASN A 237 23.27 -13.86 -14.33
N VAL A 238 22.09 -14.07 -13.74
CA VAL A 238 21.93 -14.83 -12.48
C VAL A 238 21.51 -16.29 -12.71
N ASP A 239 21.26 -16.73 -13.95
CA ASP A 239 20.79 -18.10 -14.26
C ASP A 239 21.88 -19.09 -14.67
N GLU A 240 23.16 -18.85 -14.37
CA GLU A 240 24.18 -19.90 -14.45
C GLU A 240 24.60 -20.40 -13.07
N VAL A 241 23.74 -21.21 -12.45
CA VAL A 241 24.12 -22.04 -11.29
C VAL A 241 24.89 -23.26 -11.80
N LYS A 242 26.20 -23.26 -11.63
CA LYS A 242 27.03 -24.45 -11.84
C LYS A 242 26.65 -25.55 -10.84
N PRO A 243 26.55 -26.82 -11.28
CA PRO A 243 26.25 -27.92 -10.36
C PRO A 243 27.44 -28.20 -9.42
N ILE A 244 27.10 -28.34 -8.13
CA ILE A 244 28.04 -28.77 -7.09
C ILE A 244 28.35 -30.24 -7.30
N ASP A 245 29.57 -30.52 -7.62
CA ASP A 245 30.16 -31.88 -7.73
C ASP A 245 30.27 -32.50 -6.32
N LYS A 246 29.56 -33.61 -6.12
CA LYS A 246 29.68 -34.45 -4.92
C LYS A 246 30.77 -35.48 -5.18
N SER A 247 31.95 -35.26 -4.62
CA SER A 247 32.91 -36.35 -4.41
C SER A 247 33.16 -36.56 -2.93
N VAL A 248 32.77 -37.73 -2.50
CA VAL A 248 32.98 -38.38 -1.20
C VAL A 248 34.47 -38.65 -1.00
N SER A 249 35.00 -38.43 0.18
CA SER A 249 36.02 -39.33 0.75
C SER A 249 35.90 -39.35 2.27
N ASP A 250 35.49 -40.51 2.72
CA ASP A 250 35.62 -41.11 4.04
C ASP A 250 37.10 -41.20 4.45
N GLU A 251 37.42 -40.84 5.67
CA GLU A 251 38.41 -41.58 6.50
C GLU A 251 38.31 -41.15 7.94
N GLY A 252 38.09 -42.17 8.77
CA GLY A 252 37.94 -42.06 10.22
C GLY A 252 39.28 -42.00 10.93
N THR A 253 39.21 -41.70 12.25
CA THR A 253 39.94 -42.39 13.33
C THR A 253 39.44 -41.92 14.70
N ASP A 254 38.98 -42.88 15.45
CA ASP A 254 39.02 -43.27 16.84
C ASP A 254 39.62 -42.30 17.92
N THR A 255 38.72 -42.03 18.90
CA THR A 255 38.82 -42.13 20.40
C THR A 255 40.04 -41.61 21.18
N PRO A 256 39.98 -41.40 22.55
CA PRO A 256 38.90 -41.55 23.51
C PRO A 256 38.80 -40.44 24.62
N VAL A 257 37.63 -40.47 25.28
CA VAL A 257 37.29 -40.21 26.71
C VAL A 257 38.37 -39.77 27.69
N LYS A 258 38.08 -38.70 28.48
CA LYS A 258 38.28 -38.68 29.96
C LYS A 258 37.32 -37.68 30.63
N SER A 259 36.60 -38.22 31.59
CA SER A 259 35.85 -37.61 32.70
C SER A 259 36.75 -36.92 33.71
N THR A 260 36.19 -35.90 34.38
CA THR A 260 36.25 -35.56 35.84
C THR A 260 35.56 -34.22 35.99
N ASP A 261 34.44 -34.12 36.59
CA ASP A 261 34.07 -34.09 38.02
C ASP A 261 34.56 -32.88 38.82
N GLN A 262 33.56 -32.24 39.52
CA GLN A 262 33.64 -31.35 40.70
C GLN A 262 34.08 -29.90 40.50
N SER A 263 33.22 -28.93 40.70
CA SER A 263 32.65 -28.43 41.98
C SER A 263 31.47 -27.49 41.70
#